data_167fc5d0ab060dde4e340f60dfc93df1
#
_entry.id   167fc5d0ab060dde4e340f60dfc93df1
#
_cell.length_a   1.000
_cell.length_b   1.000
_cell.length_c   1.000
_cell.angle_alpha   90.00
_cell.angle_beta   90.00
_cell.angle_gamma   90.00
#
_symmetry.space_group_name_H-M   'P 1'
#
loop_
_entity.id
_entity.type
_entity.pdbx_description
1 polymer ?
#
loop_
_entity_poly.entity_id
_entity_poly.type
_entity_poly.pdbx_seq_one_letter_code
_entity_poly.pdbx_strand_id
1 'polypeptide(L)'
;EGKVSKVVLARKISLVLDQKVELRSLLSSFLKSDSYKIGIEYDDLSFLSVSPELLFKKKDDVIQSHAIAGTRSRGESDIADLTFEKDLKGSKKECEEHKFVLDAVSASLEQICNKVSLENSFEILKQAKVQHLKSTLEGRLNTDQSLSKIISSLFPTPAVAGMPKTKSLGLIEELEKEDRGYYSGLIGKVCGNSAEFVVNIRTAFLKKNLIELWAGAG
;
A
#
# COMPACT_ATOMS: atom_id res chain seq x y z
N GLU A 1 -8.43 -21.45 19.88
CA GLU A 1 -7.49 -20.33 19.90
C GLU A 1 -6.89 -20.17 18.50
N GLY A 2 -7.40 -19.23 17.71
CA GLY A 2 -7.05 -19.11 16.31
C GLY A 2 -5.70 -18.42 16.13
N LYS A 3 -4.81 -19.03 15.35
CA LYS A 3 -3.49 -18.50 15.00
C LYS A 3 -3.62 -17.25 14.10
N VAL A 4 -2.72 -16.30 14.24
CA VAL A 4 -2.51 -15.22 13.27
C VAL A 4 -1.62 -15.77 12.16
N SER A 5 -2.03 -15.58 10.91
CA SER A 5 -1.27 -16.04 9.73
C SER A 5 -0.21 -15.02 9.32
N LYS A 6 -0.52 -13.73 9.53
CA LYS A 6 0.38 -12.60 9.23
C LYS A 6 0.05 -11.43 10.15
N VAL A 7 1.08 -10.74 10.63
CA VAL A 7 0.97 -9.42 11.26
C VAL A 7 2.06 -8.53 10.69
N VAL A 8 1.72 -7.28 10.40
CA VAL A 8 2.68 -6.27 9.89
C VAL A 8 2.91 -5.25 10.99
N LEU A 9 4.07 -5.35 11.64
CA LEU A 9 4.48 -4.39 12.65
C LEU A 9 5.23 -3.22 12.00
N ALA A 10 5.02 -2.04 12.55
CA ALA A 10 5.65 -0.82 12.07
C ALA A 10 6.61 -0.21 13.09
N ARG A 11 7.56 0.54 12.57
CA ARG A 11 8.54 1.27 13.36
C ARG A 11 8.74 2.67 12.83
N LYS A 12 8.85 3.62 13.74
CA LYS A 12 9.18 5.01 13.46
C LYS A 12 10.68 5.26 13.65
N ILE A 13 11.25 6.07 12.78
CA ILE A 13 12.61 6.62 12.90
C ILE A 13 12.49 8.13 12.81
N SER A 14 13.08 8.84 13.79
CA SER A 14 13.11 10.29 13.82
C SER A 14 14.51 10.79 13.49
N LEU A 15 14.60 11.74 12.56
CA LEU A 15 15.84 12.37 12.11
C LEU A 15 15.73 13.87 12.32
N VAL A 16 16.76 14.45 12.95
CA VAL A 16 16.91 15.91 13.05
C VAL A 16 17.91 16.35 11.99
N LEU A 17 17.49 17.24 11.13
CA LEU A 17 18.29 17.77 10.04
C LEU A 17 18.91 19.12 10.43
N ASP A 18 20.00 19.49 9.77
CA ASP A 18 20.65 20.79 9.96
C ASP A 18 19.78 21.94 9.43
N GLN A 19 18.92 21.66 8.47
CA GLN A 19 18.06 22.65 7.82
C GLN A 19 16.63 22.12 7.64
N LYS A 20 15.67 23.04 7.60
CA LYS A 20 14.28 22.73 7.22
C LYS A 20 14.24 22.22 5.78
N VAL A 21 13.49 21.14 5.57
CA VAL A 21 13.23 20.60 4.24
C VAL A 21 11.80 20.94 3.83
N GLU A 22 11.67 21.50 2.64
CA GLU A 22 10.38 21.86 2.07
C GLU A 22 9.71 20.65 1.43
N LEU A 23 8.43 20.44 1.72
CA LEU A 23 7.64 19.31 1.19
C LEU A 23 7.69 19.24 -0.33
N ARG A 24 7.59 20.39 -1.02
CA ARG A 24 7.64 20.48 -2.49
C ARG A 24 8.95 19.97 -3.06
N SER A 25 10.07 20.27 -2.41
CA SER A 25 11.40 19.79 -2.82
C SER A 25 11.50 18.28 -2.71
N LEU A 26 10.98 17.69 -1.62
CA LEU A 26 10.92 16.24 -1.48
C LEU A 26 10.01 15.60 -2.53
N LEU A 27 8.81 16.10 -2.73
CA LEU A 27 7.89 15.58 -3.75
C LEU A 27 8.52 15.61 -5.14
N SER A 28 9.25 16.69 -5.46
CA SER A 28 9.92 16.85 -6.77
C SER A 28 10.96 15.75 -7.03
N SER A 29 11.63 15.25 -5.99
CA SER A 29 12.62 14.18 -6.14
C SER A 29 12.00 12.83 -6.54
N PHE A 30 10.68 12.66 -6.37
CA PHE A 30 9.95 11.46 -6.74
C PHE A 30 9.15 11.56 -8.04
N LEU A 31 9.25 12.66 -8.80
CA LEU A 31 8.42 12.88 -10.01
C LEU A 31 8.53 11.76 -11.05
N LYS A 32 9.71 11.15 -11.17
CA LYS A 32 9.96 10.05 -12.11
C LYS A 32 9.50 8.67 -11.59
N SER A 33 9.03 8.56 -10.35
CA SER A 33 8.56 7.28 -9.82
C SER A 33 7.12 7.01 -10.27
N ASP A 34 6.83 5.75 -10.57
CA ASP A 34 5.50 5.26 -10.91
C ASP A 34 4.69 4.95 -9.63
N SER A 35 4.56 5.96 -8.76
CA SER A 35 3.87 5.88 -7.48
C SER A 35 2.92 7.05 -7.31
N TYR A 36 1.91 6.89 -6.48
CA TYR A 36 1.07 7.99 -6.01
C TYR A 36 1.89 8.90 -5.10
N LYS A 37 1.86 10.19 -5.37
CA LYS A 37 2.59 11.20 -4.60
C LYS A 37 1.59 12.11 -3.91
N ILE A 38 1.64 12.10 -2.60
CA ILE A 38 0.71 12.83 -1.75
C ILE A 38 1.50 13.75 -0.84
N GLY A 39 1.14 15.01 -0.83
CA GLY A 39 1.68 15.99 0.09
C GLY A 39 0.55 16.78 0.72
N ILE A 40 0.57 16.91 2.05
CA ILE A 40 -0.38 17.70 2.83
C ILE A 40 0.44 18.63 3.71
N GLU A 41 0.11 19.91 3.70
CA GLU A 41 0.68 20.92 4.60
C GLU A 41 -0.44 21.53 5.44
N TYR A 42 -0.19 21.56 6.73
CA TYR A 42 -1.08 22.21 7.69
C TYR A 42 -0.23 22.85 8.80
N ASP A 43 -0.28 24.18 8.87
CA ASP A 43 0.57 24.99 9.76
C ASP A 43 2.07 24.65 9.61
N ASP A 44 2.70 24.17 10.69
CA ASP A 44 4.12 23.79 10.72
C ASP A 44 4.36 22.29 10.47
N LEU A 45 3.30 21.53 10.18
CA LEU A 45 3.33 20.10 9.94
C LEU A 45 3.12 19.82 8.46
N SER A 46 3.97 18.99 7.89
CA SER A 46 3.79 18.45 6.56
C SER A 46 3.78 16.93 6.58
N PHE A 47 2.97 16.33 5.73
CA PHE A 47 2.91 14.89 5.51
C PHE A 47 3.22 14.57 4.06
N LEU A 48 4.07 13.58 3.85
CA LEU A 48 4.43 13.03 2.54
C LEU A 48 4.12 11.55 2.50
N SER A 49 3.53 11.09 1.39
CA SER A 49 3.46 9.68 1.03
C SER A 49 3.83 9.46 -0.44
N VAL A 50 4.65 8.44 -0.71
CA VAL A 50 5.02 8.02 -2.07
C VAL A 50 4.64 6.55 -2.22
N SER A 51 3.33 6.31 -2.31
CA SER A 51 2.75 4.97 -2.25
C SER A 51 2.60 4.32 -3.62
N PRO A 52 2.99 3.05 -3.79
CA PRO A 52 2.64 2.26 -4.96
C PRO A 52 1.26 1.58 -4.84
N GLU A 53 0.67 1.58 -3.63
CA GLU A 53 -0.44 0.70 -3.27
C GLU A 53 -1.79 1.38 -3.49
N LEU A 54 -2.40 1.08 -4.65
CA LEU A 54 -3.80 1.41 -4.91
C LEU A 54 -4.69 0.48 -4.07
N LEU A 55 -5.48 1.06 -3.15
CA LEU A 55 -6.51 0.30 -2.46
C LEU A 55 -7.63 -0.03 -3.44
N PHE A 56 -8.20 0.99 -4.07
CA PHE A 56 -9.11 0.81 -5.19
C PHE A 56 -9.24 2.10 -6.01
N LYS A 57 -9.63 1.91 -7.26
CA LYS A 57 -10.17 2.93 -8.16
C LYS A 57 -11.53 2.46 -8.64
N LYS A 58 -12.55 3.32 -8.50
CA LYS A 58 -13.88 3.03 -9.03
C LYS A 58 -14.33 4.12 -10.00
N LYS A 59 -15.08 3.72 -11.01
CA LYS A 59 -15.83 4.58 -11.90
C LYS A 59 -17.17 3.92 -12.18
N ASP A 60 -18.25 4.62 -11.86
CA ASP A 60 -19.61 4.11 -11.88
C ASP A 60 -19.73 2.80 -11.05
N ASP A 61 -20.10 1.67 -11.65
CA ASP A 61 -20.20 0.37 -11.01
C ASP A 61 -18.94 -0.51 -11.15
N VAL A 62 -17.91 -0.05 -11.86
CA VAL A 62 -16.65 -0.79 -12.02
C VAL A 62 -15.66 -0.38 -10.96
N ILE A 63 -15.08 -1.35 -10.28
CA ILE A 63 -14.02 -1.18 -9.28
C ILE A 63 -12.79 -2.00 -9.65
N GLN A 64 -11.61 -1.41 -9.49
CA GLN A 64 -10.32 -2.05 -9.68
C GLN A 64 -9.51 -1.95 -8.40
N SER A 65 -8.80 -3.02 -8.04
CA SER A 65 -7.89 -3.06 -6.87
C SER A 65 -6.60 -3.79 -7.25
N HIS A 66 -5.53 -3.50 -6.49
CA HIS A 66 -4.24 -4.16 -6.69
C HIS A 66 -3.87 -5.01 -5.49
N ALA A 67 -3.35 -6.21 -5.76
CA ALA A 67 -2.58 -6.99 -4.80
C ALA A 67 -1.09 -6.77 -5.10
N ILE A 68 -0.32 -6.29 -4.13
CA ILE A 68 1.12 -6.07 -4.24
C ILE A 68 1.79 -6.75 -3.05
N ALA A 69 2.62 -7.75 -3.32
CA ALA A 69 3.43 -8.46 -2.32
C ALA A 69 4.57 -9.20 -3.01
N GLY A 70 5.56 -9.64 -2.23
CA GLY A 70 6.80 -10.18 -2.77
C GLY A 70 7.72 -9.04 -3.26
N THR A 71 9.00 -9.09 -2.88
CA THR A 71 9.92 -7.97 -3.12
C THR A 71 11.33 -8.46 -3.44
N ARG A 72 11.99 -7.80 -4.40
CA ARG A 72 13.43 -7.88 -4.67
C ARG A 72 13.99 -6.49 -4.89
N SER A 73 15.29 -6.35 -4.67
CA SER A 73 16.01 -5.15 -5.06
C SER A 73 16.01 -4.97 -6.57
N ARG A 74 16.20 -3.74 -7.02
CA ARG A 74 16.56 -3.45 -8.41
C ARG A 74 18.02 -3.78 -8.62
N GLY A 75 18.37 -4.21 -9.83
CA GLY A 75 19.77 -4.41 -10.23
C GLY A 75 20.45 -3.08 -10.60
N GLU A 76 21.76 -3.01 -10.42
CA GLU A 76 22.58 -1.86 -10.83
C GLU A 76 22.81 -1.82 -12.35
N SER A 77 22.53 -2.91 -13.05
CA SER A 77 22.54 -3.00 -14.52
C SER A 77 21.29 -3.71 -15.01
N ASP A 78 20.95 -3.56 -16.28
CA ASP A 78 19.80 -4.22 -16.90
C ASP A 78 19.85 -5.75 -16.77
N ILE A 79 21.04 -6.35 -16.88
CA ILE A 79 21.24 -7.80 -16.75
C ILE A 79 20.96 -8.23 -15.30
N ALA A 80 21.49 -7.52 -14.32
CA ALA A 80 21.25 -7.80 -12.90
C ALA A 80 19.78 -7.60 -12.55
N ASP A 81 19.14 -6.56 -13.08
CA ASP A 81 17.72 -6.25 -12.85
C ASP A 81 16.82 -7.38 -13.40
N LEU A 82 17.10 -7.87 -14.60
CA LEU A 82 16.40 -9.03 -15.18
C LEU A 82 16.64 -10.32 -14.39
N THR A 83 17.83 -10.49 -13.81
CA THR A 83 18.14 -11.65 -12.95
C THR A 83 17.29 -11.61 -11.68
N PHE A 84 17.21 -10.47 -11.01
CA PHE A 84 16.38 -10.30 -9.83
C PHE A 84 14.87 -10.40 -10.13
N GLU A 85 14.43 -9.96 -11.33
CA GLU A 85 13.06 -10.17 -11.78
C GLU A 85 12.73 -11.66 -11.92
N LYS A 86 13.62 -12.43 -12.56
CA LYS A 86 13.46 -13.89 -12.71
C LYS A 86 13.45 -14.59 -11.36
N ASP A 87 14.36 -14.19 -10.46
CA ASP A 87 14.42 -14.73 -9.09
C ASP A 87 13.13 -14.44 -8.33
N LEU A 88 12.59 -13.22 -8.42
CA LEU A 88 11.32 -12.85 -7.79
C LEU A 88 10.17 -13.73 -8.31
N LYS A 89 10.04 -13.87 -9.62
CA LYS A 89 9.00 -14.71 -10.24
C LYS A 89 9.18 -16.20 -9.95
N GLY A 90 10.41 -16.67 -9.78
CA GLY A 90 10.74 -18.06 -9.47
C GLY A 90 10.71 -18.41 -7.98
N SER A 91 10.67 -17.43 -7.11
CA SER A 91 10.70 -17.64 -5.66
C SER A 91 9.37 -18.16 -5.14
N LYS A 92 9.35 -19.42 -4.70
CA LYS A 92 8.16 -20.04 -4.11
C LYS A 92 7.62 -19.21 -2.94
N LYS A 93 8.50 -18.74 -2.05
CA LYS A 93 8.13 -17.92 -0.89
C LYS A 93 7.42 -16.64 -1.30
N GLU A 94 8.00 -15.87 -2.24
CA GLU A 94 7.45 -14.59 -2.67
C GLU A 94 6.13 -14.76 -3.44
N CYS A 95 6.03 -15.82 -4.25
CA CYS A 95 4.80 -16.17 -4.94
C CYS A 95 3.69 -16.60 -3.98
N GLU A 96 3.99 -17.37 -2.94
CA GLU A 96 3.04 -17.76 -1.90
C GLU A 96 2.57 -16.53 -1.09
N GLU A 97 3.47 -15.61 -0.75
CA GLU A 97 3.13 -14.35 -0.09
C GLU A 97 2.23 -13.50 -0.97
N HIS A 98 2.55 -13.37 -2.27
CA HIS A 98 1.73 -12.62 -3.21
C HIS A 98 0.34 -13.24 -3.38
N LYS A 99 0.28 -14.57 -3.56
CA LYS A 99 -0.98 -15.28 -3.66
C LYS A 99 -1.86 -15.07 -2.43
N PHE A 100 -1.29 -15.09 -1.24
CA PHE A 100 -2.01 -14.84 0.01
C PHE A 100 -2.70 -13.46 0.01
N VAL A 101 -1.99 -12.41 -0.46
CA VAL A 101 -2.56 -11.06 -0.56
C VAL A 101 -3.61 -11.00 -1.68
N LEU A 102 -3.35 -11.63 -2.82
CA LEU A 102 -4.28 -11.70 -3.94
C LEU A 102 -5.60 -12.36 -3.54
N ASP A 103 -5.54 -13.51 -2.89
CA ASP A 103 -6.73 -14.25 -2.42
C ASP A 103 -7.54 -13.41 -1.41
N ALA A 104 -6.87 -12.67 -0.52
CA ALA A 104 -7.54 -11.80 0.44
C ALA A 104 -8.24 -10.59 -0.21
N VAL A 105 -7.62 -9.98 -1.22
CA VAL A 105 -8.23 -8.87 -1.99
C VAL A 105 -9.41 -9.39 -2.80
N SER A 106 -9.28 -10.57 -3.46
CA SER A 106 -10.39 -11.22 -4.19
C SER A 106 -11.59 -11.47 -3.29
N ALA A 107 -11.36 -12.13 -2.15
CA ALA A 107 -12.41 -12.42 -1.17
C ALA A 107 -13.10 -11.15 -0.64
N SER A 108 -12.35 -10.05 -0.50
CA SER A 108 -12.92 -8.76 -0.09
C SER A 108 -13.78 -8.12 -1.18
N LEU A 109 -13.35 -8.20 -2.44
CA LEU A 109 -14.13 -7.72 -3.58
C LEU A 109 -15.40 -8.55 -3.81
N GLU A 110 -15.34 -9.86 -3.63
CA GLU A 110 -16.49 -10.78 -3.77
C GLU A 110 -17.64 -10.46 -2.80
N GLN A 111 -17.35 -9.80 -1.67
CA GLN A 111 -18.38 -9.36 -0.72
C GLN A 111 -19.20 -8.16 -1.22
N ILE A 112 -18.65 -7.39 -2.16
CA ILE A 112 -19.25 -6.13 -2.63
C ILE A 112 -19.50 -6.10 -4.14
N CYS A 113 -19.07 -7.14 -4.86
CA CYS A 113 -19.19 -7.25 -6.31
C CYS A 113 -20.02 -8.48 -6.70
N ASN A 114 -20.79 -8.35 -7.78
CA ASN A 114 -21.51 -9.47 -8.41
C ASN A 114 -20.57 -10.40 -9.20
N LYS A 115 -19.48 -9.83 -9.70
CA LYS A 115 -18.46 -10.53 -10.49
C LYS A 115 -17.09 -9.91 -10.19
N VAL A 116 -16.08 -10.75 -10.02
CA VAL A 116 -14.68 -10.35 -9.89
C VAL A 116 -13.87 -11.11 -10.95
N SER A 117 -12.97 -10.44 -11.62
CA SER A 117 -12.04 -11.01 -12.60
C SER A 117 -10.61 -10.61 -12.25
N LEU A 118 -9.68 -11.51 -12.54
CA LEU A 118 -8.26 -11.26 -12.47
C LEU A 118 -7.80 -10.80 -13.87
N GLU A 119 -7.52 -9.50 -14.01
CA GLU A 119 -7.13 -8.92 -15.30
C GLU A 119 -5.66 -9.21 -15.62
N ASN A 120 -4.79 -9.01 -14.62
CA ASN A 120 -3.37 -9.30 -14.75
C ASN A 120 -2.88 -10.00 -13.49
N SER A 121 -1.95 -10.94 -13.65
CA SER A 121 -1.40 -11.70 -12.53
C SER A 121 0.13 -11.77 -12.58
N PHE A 122 0.75 -11.62 -11.42
CA PHE A 122 2.20 -11.77 -11.22
C PHE A 122 3.04 -10.89 -12.17
N GLU A 123 2.55 -9.69 -12.49
CA GLU A 123 3.32 -8.66 -13.20
C GLU A 123 4.42 -8.12 -12.30
N ILE A 124 5.48 -7.60 -12.91
CA ILE A 124 6.53 -6.90 -12.17
C ILE A 124 6.22 -5.41 -12.11
N LEU A 125 6.04 -4.92 -10.90
CA LEU A 125 5.99 -3.49 -10.61
C LEU A 125 7.39 -3.00 -10.26
N LYS A 126 8.05 -2.33 -11.20
CA LYS A 126 9.39 -1.76 -10.99
C LYS A 126 9.29 -0.39 -10.35
N GLN A 127 10.08 -0.19 -9.29
CA GLN A 127 10.24 1.09 -8.61
C GLN A 127 11.73 1.48 -8.55
N ALA A 128 12.05 2.62 -7.95
CA ALA A 128 13.42 3.15 -8.01
C ALA A 128 14.48 2.20 -7.42
N LYS A 129 14.18 1.53 -6.30
CA LYS A 129 15.13 0.68 -5.56
C LYS A 129 14.69 -0.76 -5.41
N VAL A 130 13.42 -1.05 -5.63
CA VAL A 130 12.81 -2.36 -5.44
C VAL A 130 11.86 -2.69 -6.59
N GLN A 131 11.54 -3.97 -6.73
CA GLN A 131 10.50 -4.46 -7.62
C GLN A 131 9.61 -5.44 -6.85
N HIS A 132 8.33 -5.47 -7.20
CA HIS A 132 7.31 -6.26 -6.53
C HIS A 132 6.53 -7.11 -7.52
N LEU A 133 5.92 -8.19 -7.02
CA LEU A 133 4.83 -8.84 -7.76
C LEU A 133 3.56 -8.02 -7.57
N LYS A 134 2.82 -7.84 -8.65
CA LYS A 134 1.55 -7.13 -8.71
C LYS A 134 0.52 -7.95 -9.47
N SER A 135 -0.69 -8.00 -8.95
CA SER A 135 -1.87 -8.49 -9.66
C SER A 135 -2.97 -7.44 -9.62
N THR A 136 -3.75 -7.36 -10.69
CA THR A 136 -4.86 -6.41 -10.84
C THR A 136 -6.16 -7.19 -10.90
N LEU A 137 -7.07 -6.85 -9.99
CA LEU A 137 -8.44 -7.40 -9.98
C LEU A 137 -9.42 -6.30 -10.39
N GLU A 138 -10.43 -6.69 -11.15
CA GLU A 138 -11.56 -5.84 -11.51
C GLU A 138 -12.85 -6.48 -11.04
N GLY A 139 -13.78 -5.68 -10.55
CA GLY A 139 -15.08 -6.14 -10.11
C GLY A 139 -16.20 -5.22 -10.58
N ARG A 140 -17.41 -5.78 -10.68
CA ARG A 140 -18.63 -5.01 -10.89
C ARG A 140 -19.41 -4.96 -9.58
N LEU A 141 -19.51 -3.77 -9.01
CA LEU A 141 -20.16 -3.53 -7.71
C LEU A 141 -21.63 -3.98 -7.74
N ASN A 142 -22.08 -4.56 -6.63
CA ASN A 142 -23.50 -4.76 -6.38
C ASN A 142 -24.20 -3.39 -6.35
N THR A 143 -25.51 -3.38 -6.59
CA THR A 143 -26.32 -2.16 -6.42
C THR A 143 -26.17 -1.62 -5.00
N ASP A 144 -26.19 -0.28 -4.89
CA ASP A 144 -26.23 0.46 -3.61
C ASP A 144 -25.02 0.28 -2.66
N GLN A 145 -23.83 -0.01 -3.19
CA GLN A 145 -22.61 -0.03 -2.40
C GLN A 145 -22.16 1.42 -2.04
N SER A 146 -22.31 1.81 -0.78
CA SER A 146 -21.75 3.07 -0.30
C SER A 146 -20.22 3.06 -0.30
N LEU A 147 -19.60 4.24 -0.43
CA LEU A 147 -18.14 4.38 -0.38
C LEU A 147 -17.56 3.84 0.93
N SER A 148 -18.24 4.08 2.05
CA SER A 148 -17.84 3.57 3.37
C SER A 148 -17.84 2.03 3.41
N LYS A 149 -18.81 1.39 2.76
CA LYS A 149 -18.88 -0.07 2.68
C LYS A 149 -17.74 -0.63 1.84
N ILE A 150 -17.42 -0.01 0.70
CA ILE A 150 -16.29 -0.39 -0.15
C ILE A 150 -14.98 -0.28 0.65
N ILE A 151 -14.74 0.86 1.32
CA ILE A 151 -13.55 1.07 2.15
C ILE A 151 -13.47 0.01 3.25
N SER A 152 -14.53 -0.20 4.03
CA SER A 152 -14.50 -1.14 5.16
C SER A 152 -14.27 -2.59 4.75
N SER A 153 -14.68 -2.97 3.54
CA SER A 153 -14.45 -4.32 3.00
C SER A 153 -12.99 -4.53 2.58
N LEU A 154 -12.36 -3.50 1.99
CA LEU A 154 -11.00 -3.61 1.44
C LEU A 154 -9.91 -3.19 2.44
N PHE A 155 -10.21 -2.31 3.40
CA PHE A 155 -9.22 -1.74 4.30
C PHE A 155 -9.43 -2.17 5.77
N PRO A 156 -8.34 -2.34 6.55
CA PRO A 156 -6.94 -2.36 6.12
C PRO A 156 -6.60 -3.61 5.32
N THR A 157 -5.62 -3.48 4.40
CA THR A 157 -5.12 -4.61 3.62
C THR A 157 -4.24 -5.53 4.46
N PRO A 158 -4.09 -6.82 4.10
CA PRO A 158 -3.13 -7.70 4.76
C PRO A 158 -1.68 -7.24 4.63
N ALA A 159 -1.40 -6.36 3.65
CA ALA A 159 -0.06 -5.81 3.43
C ALA A 159 0.37 -4.79 4.50
N VAL A 160 -0.58 -4.15 5.19
CA VAL A 160 -0.29 -3.14 6.23
C VAL A 160 -0.78 -3.51 7.63
N ALA A 161 -1.69 -4.48 7.76
CA ALA A 161 -2.21 -4.95 9.03
C ALA A 161 -1.85 -6.42 9.29
N GLY A 162 -2.29 -7.31 8.42
CA GLY A 162 -2.14 -8.76 8.58
C GLY A 162 -3.45 -9.51 8.46
N MET A 163 -3.44 -10.80 8.84
CA MET A 163 -4.59 -11.71 8.70
C MET A 163 -4.63 -12.74 9.84
N PRO A 164 -5.78 -13.06 10.45
CA PRO A 164 -7.07 -12.40 10.27
C PRO A 164 -7.08 -10.96 10.78
N LYS A 165 -7.77 -10.07 10.07
CA LYS A 165 -7.78 -8.61 10.28
C LYS A 165 -7.92 -8.19 11.74
N THR A 166 -8.97 -8.61 12.43
CA THR A 166 -9.26 -8.18 13.81
C THR A 166 -8.16 -8.60 14.78
N LYS A 167 -7.62 -9.83 14.65
CA LYS A 167 -6.55 -10.31 15.53
C LYS A 167 -5.23 -9.60 15.27
N SER A 168 -4.90 -9.37 14.00
CA SER A 168 -3.69 -8.65 13.63
C SER A 168 -3.72 -7.22 14.14
N LEU A 169 -4.86 -6.54 14.05
CA LEU A 169 -5.03 -5.19 14.60
C LEU A 169 -4.87 -5.16 16.12
N GLY A 170 -5.43 -6.14 16.84
CA GLY A 170 -5.23 -6.24 18.30
C GLY A 170 -3.77 -6.45 18.68
N LEU A 171 -3.04 -7.29 17.93
CA LEU A 171 -1.60 -7.46 18.17
C LEU A 171 -0.78 -6.21 17.84
N ILE A 172 -1.15 -5.48 16.79
CA ILE A 172 -0.50 -4.21 16.45
C ILE A 172 -0.69 -3.21 17.60
N GLU A 173 -1.91 -3.06 18.11
CA GLU A 173 -2.22 -2.18 19.22
C GLU A 173 -1.46 -2.57 20.51
N GLU A 174 -1.28 -3.87 20.76
CA GLU A 174 -0.53 -4.38 21.92
C GLU A 174 0.98 -4.16 21.80
N LEU A 175 1.53 -4.38 20.60
CA LEU A 175 2.99 -4.45 20.38
C LEU A 175 3.61 -3.12 19.95
N GLU A 176 2.86 -2.26 19.26
CA GLU A 176 3.34 -0.95 18.86
C GLU A 176 3.11 0.08 19.98
N LYS A 177 4.17 0.77 20.35
CA LYS A 177 4.13 1.77 21.43
C LYS A 177 3.68 3.16 20.97
N GLU A 178 3.64 3.37 19.65
CA GLU A 178 3.40 4.67 19.04
C GLU A 178 2.22 4.59 18.06
N ASP A 179 1.39 5.63 18.04
CA ASP A 179 0.32 5.77 17.07
C ASP A 179 0.93 6.00 15.68
N ARG A 180 0.44 5.25 14.71
CA ARG A 180 0.88 5.33 13.31
C ARG A 180 0.48 6.66 12.62
N GLY A 181 -0.48 7.41 13.18
CA GLY A 181 -1.03 8.60 12.56
C GLY A 181 -1.58 8.30 11.16
N TYR A 182 -1.10 9.02 10.16
CA TYR A 182 -1.50 8.76 8.76
C TYR A 182 -0.73 7.62 8.08
N TYR A 183 0.34 7.09 8.68
CA TYR A 183 1.04 5.93 8.14
C TYR A 183 0.13 4.69 8.15
N SER A 184 0.15 3.92 7.10
CA SER A 184 -0.76 2.79 6.81
C SER A 184 -2.25 3.15 6.83
N GLY A 185 -2.61 4.43 6.84
CA GLY A 185 -3.97 4.94 6.66
C GLY A 185 -4.37 5.02 5.19
N LEU A 186 -5.46 5.72 4.93
CA LEU A 186 -5.97 5.94 3.57
C LEU A 186 -5.98 7.41 3.20
N ILE A 187 -5.73 7.65 1.92
CA ILE A 187 -6.04 8.95 1.30
C ILE A 187 -6.64 8.71 -0.07
N GLY A 188 -7.53 9.58 -0.48
CA GLY A 188 -8.18 9.43 -1.78
C GLY A 188 -8.87 10.69 -2.24
N LYS A 189 -9.39 10.61 -3.45
CA LYS A 189 -10.21 11.64 -4.08
C LYS A 189 -11.54 11.05 -4.54
N VAL A 190 -12.60 11.86 -4.42
CA VAL A 190 -13.94 11.53 -4.92
C VAL A 190 -14.37 12.63 -5.85
N CYS A 191 -14.83 12.27 -7.04
CA CYS A 191 -15.33 13.21 -8.03
C CYS A 191 -16.52 12.59 -8.76
N GLY A 192 -17.73 13.07 -8.48
CA GLY A 192 -18.97 12.47 -8.99
C GLY A 192 -19.04 10.98 -8.68
N ASN A 193 -19.20 10.17 -9.71
CA ASN A 193 -19.28 8.70 -9.60
C ASN A 193 -17.91 8.00 -9.54
N SER A 194 -16.83 8.76 -9.53
CA SER A 194 -15.47 8.21 -9.49
C SER A 194 -14.84 8.41 -8.11
N ALA A 195 -14.08 7.41 -7.67
CA ALA A 195 -13.28 7.49 -6.45
C ALA A 195 -11.97 6.73 -6.65
N GLU A 196 -10.91 7.22 -6.04
CA GLU A 196 -9.60 6.58 -6.06
C GLU A 196 -8.96 6.73 -4.69
N PHE A 197 -8.59 5.61 -4.07
CA PHE A 197 -8.00 5.55 -2.73
C PHE A 197 -6.71 4.75 -2.75
N VAL A 198 -5.71 5.26 -2.04
CA VAL A 198 -4.40 4.62 -1.88
C VAL A 198 -4.07 4.42 -0.41
N VAL A 199 -3.28 3.39 -0.12
CA VAL A 199 -2.76 3.12 1.22
C VAL A 199 -1.52 3.97 1.46
N ASN A 200 -1.48 4.72 2.57
CA ASN A 200 -0.36 5.61 2.90
C ASN A 200 0.82 4.82 3.45
N ILE A 201 1.72 4.43 2.57
CA ILE A 201 3.02 3.84 2.93
C ILE A 201 4.15 4.66 2.33
N ARG A 202 5.39 4.39 2.76
CA ARG A 202 6.57 5.21 2.39
C ARG A 202 6.33 6.68 2.75
N THR A 203 6.02 6.89 4.02
CA THR A 203 5.59 8.18 4.54
C THR A 203 6.71 8.89 5.27
N ALA A 204 6.63 10.21 5.24
CA ALA A 204 7.38 11.10 6.11
C ALA A 204 6.45 12.15 6.73
N PHE A 205 6.62 12.39 8.01
CA PHE A 205 6.09 13.56 8.70
C PHE A 205 7.23 14.54 8.89
N LEU A 206 6.98 15.80 8.57
CA LEU A 206 7.97 16.86 8.68
C LEU A 206 7.43 17.95 9.60
N LYS A 207 8.23 18.32 10.60
CA LYS A 207 7.95 19.45 11.47
C LYS A 207 9.23 20.23 11.71
N LYS A 208 9.31 21.45 11.15
CA LYS A 208 10.56 22.25 11.16
C LYS A 208 11.71 21.45 10.53
N ASN A 209 12.74 21.12 11.31
CA ASN A 209 13.89 20.31 10.89
C ASN A 209 13.80 18.84 11.36
N LEU A 210 12.68 18.42 11.95
CA LEU A 210 12.43 17.03 12.32
C LEU A 210 11.74 16.30 11.17
N ILE A 211 12.23 15.12 10.81
CA ILE A 211 11.57 14.18 9.91
C ILE A 211 11.31 12.87 10.65
N GLU A 212 10.09 12.41 10.62
CA GLU A 212 9.71 11.09 11.11
C GLU A 212 9.33 10.18 9.94
N LEU A 213 10.02 9.05 9.83
CA LEU A 213 9.83 8.03 8.80
C LEU A 213 9.21 6.80 9.41
N TRP A 214 8.27 6.19 8.72
CA TRP A 214 7.65 4.94 9.12
C TRP A 214 7.96 3.81 8.14
N ALA A 215 8.24 2.63 8.67
CA ALA A 215 8.40 1.40 7.91
C ALA A 215 7.74 0.24 8.63
N GLY A 216 7.06 -0.63 7.87
CA GLY A 216 6.43 -1.85 8.37
C GLY A 216 7.03 -3.08 7.70
N ALA A 217 7.07 -4.19 8.45
CA ALA A 217 7.46 -5.51 7.97
C ALA A 217 6.55 -6.57 8.59
N GLY A 218 6.26 -7.64 7.83
CA GLY A 218 5.44 -8.77 8.23
C GLY A 218 6.08 -10.11 7.91
#